data_0f709feb0703d348958b18131185bc8d
#
_entry.id   0f709feb0703d348958b18131185bc8d
#
_cell.length_a   1.000
_cell.length_b   1.000
_cell.length_c   1.000
_cell.angle_alpha   90.00
_cell.angle_beta   90.00
_cell.angle_gamma   90.00
#
_symmetry.space_group_name_H-M   'P 1'
#
loop_
_entity.id
_entity.type
_entity.pdbx_description
1 polymer ?
#
loop_
_entity_poly.entity_id
_entity_poly.type
_entity_poly.pdbx_seq_one_letter_code
_entity_poly.pdbx_strand_id
1 'polypeptide(L)'
;MFSDGRCKPSVSICSGLVVCLVWIGITGVGCRTDGLDVNLGRIRAFNSEKKSVDSIRLFTSSALFNLDGEPGSDGFSARVFAVHNSIAKPIQITEGTLEIIIYDGDASRDQSLKPRQVWSFSGTDLPRYLRQTSIGFSYDFTLKIDNSKPLPGKVSIGAKYTPLEGDSIFAKTVSIAIEP
;
A
#
# COMPACT_ATOMS: atom_id res chain seq x y z
N MET A 1 -31.97 -42.64 2.27
CA MET A 1 -33.06 -41.93 2.97
C MET A 1 -32.76 -40.48 2.81
N PHE A 2 -33.19 -39.90 1.70
CA PHE A 2 -34.24 -38.89 1.50
C PHE A 2 -34.10 -37.70 2.47
N SER A 3 -33.82 -36.44 1.98
CA SER A 3 -34.88 -35.59 1.44
C SER A 3 -34.30 -34.37 0.68
N ASP A 4 -34.76 -34.23 -0.54
CA ASP A 4 -34.69 -33.09 -1.44
C ASP A 4 -35.55 -31.92 -0.90
N GLY A 5 -35.05 -30.70 -0.98
CA GLY A 5 -35.76 -29.45 -0.65
C GLY A 5 -35.53 -28.37 -1.70
N ARG A 6 -36.17 -28.51 -2.88
CA ARG A 6 -36.23 -27.42 -3.89
C ARG A 6 -37.29 -26.39 -3.50
N CYS A 7 -36.93 -25.15 -3.42
CA CYS A 7 -37.86 -24.02 -3.37
C CYS A 7 -37.87 -23.26 -4.71
N LYS A 8 -39.06 -23.23 -5.35
CA LYS A 8 -39.34 -22.55 -6.62
C LYS A 8 -39.66 -21.07 -6.35
N PRO A 9 -39.32 -20.16 -7.28
CA PRO A 9 -39.77 -18.75 -7.20
C PRO A 9 -41.18 -18.61 -7.80
N SER A 10 -42.01 -17.83 -7.09
CA SER A 10 -43.34 -17.45 -7.51
C SER A 10 -43.27 -16.10 -8.23
N VAL A 11 -43.71 -16.07 -9.47
CA VAL A 11 -43.96 -14.88 -10.29
C VAL A 11 -45.36 -14.41 -10.02
N SER A 12 -45.54 -13.13 -9.62
CA SER A 12 -46.83 -12.48 -9.53
C SER A 12 -46.90 -11.30 -10.50
N ILE A 13 -47.73 -11.46 -11.51
CA ILE A 13 -48.08 -10.47 -12.51
C ILE A 13 -49.33 -9.73 -11.97
N CYS A 14 -49.24 -8.40 -11.83
CA CYS A 14 -50.42 -7.58 -11.68
C CYS A 14 -50.45 -6.50 -12.76
N SER A 15 -51.44 -6.68 -13.61
CA SER A 15 -51.92 -5.79 -14.67
C SER A 15 -52.79 -4.70 -14.02
N GLY A 16 -52.61 -3.45 -14.43
CA GLY A 16 -53.46 -2.35 -13.97
C GLY A 16 -53.24 -1.07 -14.79
N LEU A 17 -54.07 -0.95 -15.79
CA LEU A 17 -54.24 0.14 -16.76
C LEU A 17 -54.98 1.28 -16.10
N VAL A 18 -54.46 2.51 -16.04
CA VAL A 18 -55.30 3.74 -16.03
C VAL A 18 -54.60 4.88 -16.78
N VAL A 19 -55.23 5.31 -17.82
CA VAL A 19 -54.95 6.51 -18.63
C VAL A 19 -55.44 7.75 -17.88
N CYS A 20 -54.62 8.79 -17.76
CA CYS A 20 -55.12 10.15 -17.55
C CYS A 20 -54.17 11.14 -18.28
N LEU A 21 -54.66 11.61 -19.40
CA LEU A 21 -54.18 12.77 -20.13
C LEU A 21 -54.56 14.06 -19.37
N VAL A 22 -53.55 14.84 -18.96
CA VAL A 22 -53.77 16.26 -18.64
C VAL A 22 -52.68 17.06 -19.36
N TRP A 23 -53.10 17.74 -20.38
CA TRP A 23 -52.34 18.80 -21.03
C TRP A 23 -52.35 20.04 -20.13
N ILE A 24 -51.23 20.48 -19.65
CA ILE A 24 -51.02 21.84 -19.16
C ILE A 24 -49.82 22.43 -19.90
N GLY A 25 -50.12 23.28 -20.84
CA GLY A 25 -49.13 24.12 -21.50
C GLY A 25 -48.65 25.19 -20.51
N ILE A 26 -47.38 25.20 -20.26
CA ILE A 26 -46.68 26.30 -19.59
C ILE A 26 -45.64 26.82 -20.57
N THR A 27 -45.91 27.97 -21.13
CA THR A 27 -44.95 28.82 -21.84
C THR A 27 -43.93 29.32 -20.86
N GLY A 28 -42.82 28.59 -20.72
CA GLY A 28 -41.64 28.98 -19.92
C GLY A 28 -40.72 29.85 -20.74
N VAL A 29 -40.60 31.09 -20.34
CA VAL A 29 -39.63 32.07 -20.78
C VAL A 29 -38.23 31.47 -20.63
N GLY A 30 -37.57 31.29 -21.79
CA GLY A 30 -36.18 30.78 -21.80
C GLY A 30 -35.22 31.84 -21.24
N CYS A 31 -34.72 31.62 -20.06
CA CYS A 31 -33.47 32.25 -19.68
C CYS A 31 -32.33 31.63 -20.53
N ARG A 32 -31.81 32.42 -21.46
CA ARG A 32 -30.52 32.18 -22.04
C ARG A 32 -29.49 32.30 -20.91
N THR A 33 -29.09 31.22 -20.37
CA THR A 33 -27.80 31.14 -19.68
C THR A 33 -26.76 31.16 -20.77
N ASP A 34 -26.07 32.29 -20.90
CA ASP A 34 -24.84 32.34 -21.67
C ASP A 34 -23.97 31.17 -21.24
N GLY A 35 -23.71 30.29 -22.23
CA GLY A 35 -22.88 29.13 -22.01
C GLY A 35 -21.51 29.59 -21.59
N LEU A 36 -21.23 29.42 -20.30
CA LEU A 36 -19.87 29.20 -19.90
C LEU A 36 -19.44 27.91 -20.63
N ASP A 37 -18.77 28.09 -21.77
CA ASP A 37 -17.95 27.06 -22.36
C ASP A 37 -16.94 26.63 -21.30
N VAL A 38 -17.37 25.75 -20.39
CA VAL A 38 -16.48 24.96 -19.59
C VAL A 38 -15.77 24.09 -20.60
N ASN A 39 -14.59 24.57 -21.01
CA ASN A 39 -13.65 23.87 -21.84
C ASN A 39 -13.25 22.56 -21.11
N LEU A 40 -14.13 21.56 -21.19
CA LEU A 40 -13.94 20.19 -20.73
C LEU A 40 -12.88 19.45 -21.53
N GLY A 41 -12.19 20.17 -22.42
CA GLY A 41 -11.15 19.66 -23.25
C GLY A 41 -9.76 19.90 -22.73
N ARG A 42 -9.46 19.52 -21.54
CA ARG A 42 -8.11 19.14 -21.06
C ARG A 42 -8.22 18.60 -19.64
N ILE A 43 -8.90 17.51 -19.44
CA ILE A 43 -8.35 16.51 -18.55
C ILE A 43 -7.03 16.14 -19.23
N ARG A 44 -5.97 16.87 -18.90
CA ARG A 44 -4.62 16.36 -19.11
C ARG A 44 -4.66 15.01 -18.43
N ALA A 45 -4.70 13.94 -19.23
CA ALA A 45 -4.20 12.68 -18.76
C ALA A 45 -2.87 13.07 -18.11
N PHE A 46 -2.84 13.06 -16.79
CA PHE A 46 -1.59 13.07 -16.07
C PHE A 46 -0.91 11.81 -16.58
N ASN A 47 -0.14 11.96 -17.66
CA ASN A 47 0.96 11.06 -17.92
C ASN A 47 1.72 11.11 -16.61
N SER A 48 1.48 10.13 -15.75
CA SER A 48 2.34 9.87 -14.62
C SER A 48 3.63 9.39 -15.28
N GLU A 49 4.48 10.37 -15.63
CA GLU A 49 5.86 10.06 -15.95
C GLU A 49 6.32 9.11 -14.86
N LYS A 50 6.70 7.92 -15.29
CA LYS A 50 7.17 6.85 -14.44
C LYS A 50 8.38 7.39 -13.71
N LYS A 51 8.18 7.86 -12.48
CA LYS A 51 9.19 8.55 -11.70
C LYS A 51 10.09 7.50 -11.09
N SER A 52 11.37 7.53 -11.46
CA SER A 52 12.37 6.64 -10.86
C SER A 52 12.52 6.92 -9.37
N VAL A 53 12.75 5.89 -8.59
CA VAL A 53 13.15 6.01 -7.19
C VAL A 53 14.66 6.23 -7.15
N ASP A 54 15.11 7.33 -6.53
CA ASP A 54 16.54 7.63 -6.40
C ASP A 54 17.11 7.21 -5.05
N SER A 55 16.27 7.18 -4.02
CA SER A 55 16.65 6.71 -2.70
C SER A 55 15.44 6.17 -1.92
N ILE A 56 15.71 5.35 -0.92
CA ILE A 56 14.70 4.89 0.03
C ILE A 56 15.12 5.21 1.45
N ARG A 57 14.14 5.53 2.31
CA ARG A 57 14.35 5.78 3.73
C ARG A 57 13.54 4.80 4.54
N LEU A 58 14.21 4.15 5.49
CA LEU A 58 13.62 3.16 6.40
C LEU A 58 13.50 3.76 7.80
N PHE A 59 12.35 3.57 8.42
CA PHE A 59 12.09 3.79 9.83
C PHE A 59 11.51 2.50 10.41
N THR A 60 11.89 2.16 11.64
CA THR A 60 11.40 0.97 12.33
C THR A 60 10.88 1.34 13.72
N SER A 61 10.11 0.43 14.33
CA SER A 61 9.89 0.51 15.77
C SER A 61 11.22 0.53 16.52
N SER A 62 11.26 1.20 17.66
CA SER A 62 12.46 1.30 18.51
C SER A 62 12.77 -0.01 19.25
N ALA A 63 11.78 -0.89 19.39
CA ALA A 63 11.87 -2.19 20.00
C ALA A 63 11.08 -3.22 19.19
N LEU A 64 11.41 -4.50 19.40
CA LEU A 64 10.56 -5.60 18.93
C LEU A 64 9.34 -5.70 19.86
N PHE A 65 8.25 -6.25 19.36
CA PHE A 65 7.02 -6.47 20.10
C PHE A 65 6.46 -7.86 19.84
N ASN A 66 5.53 -8.29 20.67
CA ASN A 66 4.88 -9.59 20.57
C ASN A 66 3.66 -9.47 19.62
N LEU A 67 3.62 -10.27 18.55
CA LEU A 67 2.53 -10.31 17.57
C LEU A 67 1.56 -11.46 17.79
N ASP A 68 2.01 -12.58 18.36
CA ASP A 68 1.20 -13.80 18.45
C ASP A 68 0.69 -14.11 19.86
N GLY A 69 1.13 -13.36 20.88
CA GLY A 69 0.75 -13.57 22.27
C GLY A 69 1.53 -14.67 22.99
N GLU A 70 2.44 -15.37 22.29
CA GLU A 70 3.36 -16.32 22.89
C GLU A 70 4.50 -15.57 23.59
N PRO A 71 5.16 -16.17 24.61
CA PRO A 71 6.28 -15.52 25.27
C PRO A 71 7.43 -15.19 24.32
N GLY A 72 7.82 -13.91 24.26
CA GLY A 72 8.91 -13.40 23.43
C GLY A 72 8.47 -12.30 22.49
N SER A 73 9.44 -11.57 21.95
CA SER A 73 9.21 -10.54 20.92
C SER A 73 9.48 -11.15 19.57
N ASP A 74 8.46 -11.18 18.69
CA ASP A 74 8.48 -11.83 17.39
C ASP A 74 8.10 -10.91 16.23
N GLY A 75 7.96 -9.62 16.49
CA GLY A 75 7.54 -8.68 15.47
C GLY A 75 8.17 -7.31 15.56
N PHE A 76 8.12 -6.59 14.44
CA PHE A 76 8.49 -5.19 14.35
C PHE A 76 7.64 -4.48 13.31
N SER A 77 7.56 -3.15 13.42
CA SER A 77 7.01 -2.31 12.35
C SER A 77 8.13 -1.67 11.53
N ALA A 78 7.89 -1.58 10.24
CA ALA A 78 8.79 -0.88 9.32
C ALA A 78 7.98 0.08 8.44
N ARG A 79 8.51 1.28 8.23
CA ARG A 79 7.95 2.27 7.32
C ARG A 79 9.00 2.67 6.31
N VAL A 80 8.66 2.59 5.03
CA VAL A 80 9.56 2.93 3.93
C VAL A 80 8.98 4.10 3.14
N PHE A 81 9.85 5.07 2.83
CA PHE A 81 9.57 6.16 1.91
C PHE A 81 10.45 6.02 0.69
N ALA A 82 9.87 6.10 -0.50
CA ALA A 82 10.60 6.20 -1.75
C ALA A 82 10.73 7.67 -2.15
N VAL A 83 11.93 8.11 -2.49
CA VAL A 83 12.25 9.51 -2.76
C VAL A 83 12.79 9.64 -4.17
N HIS A 84 12.34 10.69 -4.86
CA HIS A 84 12.89 11.17 -6.12
C HIS A 84 13.47 12.56 -5.91
N ASN A 85 14.73 12.78 -6.33
CA ASN A 85 15.50 13.97 -5.97
C ASN A 85 14.88 15.30 -6.39
N SER A 86 14.12 15.32 -7.49
CA SER A 86 13.46 16.54 -7.96
C SER A 86 12.09 16.79 -7.35
N ILE A 87 11.61 15.91 -6.44
CA ILE A 87 10.28 15.99 -5.85
C ILE A 87 10.39 16.10 -4.34
N ALA A 88 9.79 17.16 -3.78
CA ALA A 88 9.87 17.43 -2.34
C ALA A 88 9.16 16.37 -1.47
N LYS A 89 8.20 15.65 -2.02
CA LYS A 89 7.41 14.64 -1.28
C LYS A 89 7.77 13.22 -1.73
N PRO A 90 7.76 12.25 -0.81
CA PRO A 90 7.89 10.83 -1.16
C PRO A 90 6.89 10.40 -2.23
N ILE A 91 7.35 9.55 -3.14
CA ILE A 91 6.59 9.06 -4.30
C ILE A 91 6.12 7.62 -4.09
N GLN A 92 5.24 7.16 -4.97
CA GLN A 92 4.83 5.76 -5.01
C GLN A 92 5.83 4.92 -5.83
N ILE A 93 6.08 3.71 -5.36
CA ILE A 93 6.77 2.66 -6.12
C ILE A 93 5.71 1.96 -6.97
N THR A 94 5.84 2.02 -8.27
CA THR A 94 4.89 1.44 -9.22
C THR A 94 5.37 0.11 -9.79
N GLU A 95 6.66 -0.19 -9.67
CA GLU A 95 7.31 -1.38 -10.23
C GLU A 95 8.52 -1.78 -9.42
N GLY A 96 9.16 -2.90 -9.80
CA GLY A 96 10.32 -3.43 -9.10
C GLY A 96 9.94 -4.19 -7.84
N THR A 97 10.92 -4.41 -6.97
CA THR A 97 10.77 -5.20 -5.73
C THR A 97 11.35 -4.44 -4.54
N LEU A 98 10.55 -4.32 -3.49
CA LEU A 98 11.00 -3.81 -2.20
C LEU A 98 11.22 -4.97 -1.24
N GLU A 99 12.40 -5.06 -0.65
CA GLU A 99 12.76 -6.08 0.31
C GLU A 99 13.03 -5.44 1.67
N ILE A 100 12.47 -6.03 2.73
CA ILE A 100 12.83 -5.73 4.12
C ILE A 100 13.66 -6.89 4.61
N ILE A 101 14.79 -6.61 5.22
CA ILE A 101 15.81 -7.61 5.56
C ILE A 101 16.15 -7.47 7.04
N ILE A 102 16.12 -8.57 7.79
CA ILE A 102 16.60 -8.61 9.17
C ILE A 102 17.89 -9.42 9.24
N TYR A 103 18.85 -8.92 10.03
CA TYR A 103 20.15 -9.52 10.27
C TYR A 103 20.34 -9.77 11.76
N ASP A 104 21.02 -10.87 12.10
CA ASP A 104 21.47 -11.16 13.45
C ASP A 104 22.73 -10.34 13.75
N GLY A 105 22.62 -9.32 14.64
CA GLY A 105 23.75 -8.46 15.00
C GLY A 105 23.71 -7.06 14.36
N ASP A 106 24.87 -6.42 14.29
CA ASP A 106 25.03 -5.04 13.81
C ASP A 106 25.53 -5.00 12.35
N ALA A 107 24.59 -5.05 11.40
CA ALA A 107 24.91 -5.01 9.98
C ALA A 107 25.51 -3.66 9.50
N SER A 108 25.46 -2.61 10.32
CA SER A 108 26.14 -1.35 9.99
C SER A 108 27.66 -1.42 10.18
N ARG A 109 28.11 -2.35 11.02
CA ARG A 109 29.54 -2.59 11.31
C ARG A 109 30.11 -3.79 10.58
N ASP A 110 29.28 -4.79 10.33
CA ASP A 110 29.69 -6.03 9.66
C ASP A 110 28.80 -6.27 8.43
N GLN A 111 29.32 -5.94 7.27
CA GLN A 111 28.65 -6.14 5.98
C GLN A 111 28.65 -7.61 5.52
N SER A 112 29.37 -8.49 6.20
CA SER A 112 29.41 -9.93 5.89
C SER A 112 28.25 -10.72 6.51
N LEU A 113 27.43 -10.08 7.35
CA LEU A 113 26.29 -10.73 8.01
C LEU A 113 25.30 -11.26 6.98
N LYS A 114 24.95 -12.53 7.14
CA LYS A 114 23.90 -13.13 6.32
C LYS A 114 22.53 -12.71 6.83
N PRO A 115 21.59 -12.46 5.93
CA PRO A 115 20.20 -12.21 6.33
C PRO A 115 19.65 -13.38 7.16
N ARG A 116 18.98 -13.05 8.27
CA ARG A 116 18.18 -14.01 9.02
C ARG A 116 16.90 -14.33 8.26
N GLN A 117 16.23 -13.27 7.79
CA GLN A 117 14.96 -13.36 7.05
C GLN A 117 14.84 -12.19 6.09
N VAL A 118 14.15 -12.44 4.98
CA VAL A 118 13.86 -11.44 3.94
C VAL A 118 12.39 -11.52 3.59
N TRP A 119 11.72 -10.38 3.58
CA TRP A 119 10.36 -10.21 3.06
C TRP A 119 10.43 -9.42 1.77
N SER A 120 9.91 -10.00 0.69
CA SER A 120 9.93 -9.40 -0.64
C SER A 120 8.53 -9.01 -1.06
N PHE A 121 8.38 -7.78 -1.54
CA PHE A 121 7.11 -7.21 -2.00
C PHE A 121 7.29 -6.71 -3.42
N SER A 122 6.54 -7.29 -4.36
CA SER A 122 6.52 -6.82 -5.74
C SER A 122 5.76 -5.49 -5.87
N GLY A 123 5.96 -4.78 -6.96
CA GLY A 123 5.21 -3.55 -7.24
C GLY A 123 3.69 -3.75 -7.21
N THR A 124 3.20 -4.96 -7.50
CA THR A 124 1.76 -5.32 -7.44
C THR A 124 1.26 -5.59 -6.02
N ASP A 125 2.13 -5.94 -5.08
CA ASP A 125 1.78 -6.18 -3.67
C ASP A 125 1.80 -4.89 -2.84
N LEU A 126 2.67 -3.95 -3.18
CA LEU A 126 2.92 -2.71 -2.45
C LEU A 126 1.68 -1.84 -2.20
N PRO A 127 0.67 -1.75 -3.09
CA PRO A 127 -0.53 -0.96 -2.83
C PRO A 127 -1.28 -1.32 -1.55
N ARG A 128 -1.17 -2.57 -1.06
CA ARG A 128 -1.78 -3.03 0.20
C ARG A 128 -1.17 -2.35 1.43
N TYR A 129 0.09 -1.98 1.33
CA TYR A 129 0.89 -1.38 2.41
C TYR A 129 0.98 0.14 2.28
N LEU A 130 0.49 0.70 1.16
CA LEU A 130 0.56 2.12 0.87
C LEU A 130 -0.30 2.93 1.85
N ARG A 131 0.30 3.98 2.39
CA ARG A 131 -0.37 4.98 3.23
C ARG A 131 -0.08 6.38 2.70
N GLN A 132 -1.11 7.19 2.62
CA GLN A 132 -0.96 8.61 2.32
C GLN A 132 -0.81 9.36 3.63
N THR A 133 0.26 10.12 3.76
CA THR A 133 0.58 10.94 4.94
C THR A 133 0.65 12.42 4.55
N SER A 134 0.74 13.31 5.54
CA SER A 134 0.92 14.75 5.28
C SER A 134 2.21 15.09 4.52
N ILE A 135 3.23 14.25 4.66
CA ILE A 135 4.55 14.43 4.00
C ILE A 135 4.66 13.71 2.66
N GLY A 136 3.67 12.88 2.27
CA GLY A 136 3.68 12.11 1.02
C GLY A 136 3.27 10.66 1.23
N PHE A 137 3.71 9.76 0.35
CA PHE A 137 3.40 8.34 0.40
C PHE A 137 4.41 7.57 1.23
N SER A 138 3.94 6.60 2.03
CA SER A 138 4.77 5.64 2.76
C SER A 138 4.23 4.23 2.57
N TYR A 139 5.07 3.24 2.83
CA TYR A 139 4.70 1.84 2.92
C TYR A 139 4.89 1.38 4.35
N ASP A 140 3.82 0.94 4.99
CA ASP A 140 3.80 0.55 6.39
C ASP A 140 3.62 -0.97 6.51
N PHE A 141 4.59 -1.61 7.13
CA PHE A 141 4.64 -3.06 7.31
C PHE A 141 4.62 -3.40 8.80
N THR A 142 3.91 -4.47 9.14
CA THR A 142 4.04 -5.18 10.41
C THR A 142 4.50 -6.59 10.07
N LEU A 143 5.70 -6.95 10.50
CA LEU A 143 6.40 -8.15 10.05
C LEU A 143 6.69 -9.07 11.23
N LYS A 144 6.39 -10.35 11.05
CA LYS A 144 6.68 -11.40 12.02
C LYS A 144 8.03 -12.04 11.70
N ILE A 145 8.87 -12.14 12.73
CA ILE A 145 10.17 -12.79 12.68
C ILE A 145 9.97 -14.28 12.91
N ASP A 146 10.68 -15.11 12.15
CA ASP A 146 10.75 -16.54 12.41
C ASP A 146 11.57 -16.80 13.69
N ASN A 147 10.89 -17.35 14.70
CA ASN A 147 11.47 -17.71 15.99
C ASN A 147 12.08 -19.12 16.03
N SER A 148 12.27 -19.77 14.89
CA SER A 148 12.95 -21.09 14.81
C SER A 148 14.35 -21.08 15.43
N LYS A 149 14.97 -19.90 15.53
CA LYS A 149 16.25 -19.67 16.18
C LYS A 149 16.10 -18.54 17.21
N PRO A 150 16.76 -18.63 18.38
CA PRO A 150 16.74 -17.55 19.35
C PRO A 150 17.26 -16.25 18.75
N LEU A 151 16.67 -15.13 19.13
CA LEU A 151 17.14 -13.81 18.71
C LEU A 151 18.41 -13.45 19.47
N PRO A 152 19.42 -12.86 18.82
CA PRO A 152 20.59 -12.32 19.49
C PRO A 152 20.22 -11.07 20.31
N GLY A 153 21.07 -10.59 21.20
CA GLY A 153 20.85 -9.36 21.95
C GLY A 153 20.71 -8.08 21.11
N LYS A 154 20.93 -8.19 19.80
CA LYS A 154 20.78 -7.08 18.84
C LYS A 154 20.44 -7.62 17.46
N VAL A 155 19.52 -6.94 16.77
CA VAL A 155 19.21 -7.19 15.36
C VAL A 155 19.35 -5.91 14.57
N SER A 156 19.57 -6.03 13.27
CA SER A 156 19.58 -4.91 12.35
C SER A 156 18.57 -5.11 11.24
N ILE A 157 17.84 -4.06 10.90
CA ILE A 157 16.82 -4.06 9.85
C ILE A 157 17.28 -3.17 8.73
N GLY A 158 17.31 -3.70 7.52
CA GLY A 158 17.59 -3.00 6.29
C GLY A 158 16.40 -3.00 5.34
N ALA A 159 16.45 -2.13 4.36
CA ALA A 159 15.54 -2.18 3.21
C ALA A 159 16.33 -2.04 1.92
N LYS A 160 15.90 -2.75 0.89
CA LYS A 160 16.49 -2.74 -0.44
C LYS A 160 15.35 -2.60 -1.45
N TYR A 161 15.51 -1.69 -2.38
CA TYR A 161 14.64 -1.58 -3.55
C TYR A 161 15.41 -1.95 -4.80
N THR A 162 14.88 -2.87 -5.58
CA THR A 162 15.42 -3.28 -6.87
C THR A 162 14.43 -2.86 -7.95
N PRO A 163 14.74 -1.82 -8.76
CA PRO A 163 13.93 -1.43 -9.90
C PRO A 163 13.96 -2.53 -10.97
N LEU A 164 13.08 -2.43 -11.98
CA LEU A 164 13.12 -3.35 -13.13
C LEU A 164 14.40 -3.16 -13.94
N GLU A 165 14.90 -1.93 -14.02
CA GLU A 165 16.13 -1.55 -14.72
C GLU A 165 17.00 -0.70 -13.82
N GLY A 166 18.31 -0.96 -13.81
CA GLY A 166 19.29 -0.23 -13.00
C GLY A 166 19.71 -0.95 -11.72
N ASP A 167 20.42 -0.23 -10.88
CA ASP A 167 21.03 -0.76 -9.67
C ASP A 167 20.08 -0.80 -8.48
N SER A 168 20.31 -1.73 -7.58
CA SER A 168 19.59 -1.82 -6.32
C SER A 168 19.94 -0.64 -5.39
N ILE A 169 18.93 -0.11 -4.73
CA ILE A 169 19.00 1.02 -3.81
C ILE A 169 18.79 0.50 -2.39
N PHE A 170 19.70 0.87 -1.48
CA PHE A 170 19.67 0.43 -0.09
C PHE A 170 19.34 1.60 0.84
N ALA A 171 18.48 1.34 1.83
CA ALA A 171 18.29 2.26 2.94
C ALA A 171 19.41 2.11 3.96
N LYS A 172 19.61 3.18 4.76
CA LYS A 172 20.45 3.08 5.95
C LYS A 172 19.84 2.04 6.91
N THR A 173 20.66 1.10 7.35
CA THR A 173 20.28 0.04 8.30
C THR A 173 19.99 0.64 9.68
N VAL A 174 18.95 0.14 10.33
CA VAL A 174 18.53 0.51 11.69
C VAL A 174 18.78 -0.67 12.62
N SER A 175 19.44 -0.45 13.74
CA SER A 175 19.70 -1.48 14.74
C SER A 175 18.76 -1.34 15.94
N ILE A 176 18.25 -2.50 16.41
CA ILE A 176 17.35 -2.61 17.56
C ILE A 176 18.05 -3.50 18.59
N ALA A 177 18.20 -2.99 19.81
CA ALA A 177 18.61 -3.81 20.96
C ALA A 177 17.42 -4.66 21.42
N ILE A 178 17.69 -5.91 21.78
CA ILE A 178 16.70 -6.84 22.33
C ILE A 178 17.00 -6.96 23.80
N GLU A 179 16.07 -6.52 24.62
CA GLU A 179 16.15 -6.71 26.06
C GLU A 179 15.91 -8.20 26.38
N PRO A 180 16.71 -8.80 27.28
CA PRO A 180 16.61 -10.20 27.65
C PRO A 180 15.33 -10.54 28.44
#